data_a0e4c4eecaeef75fcd92c07e7ea2056d
#
_entry.id   a0e4c4eecaeef75fcd92c07e7ea2056d
#
_cell.length_a   1.000
_cell.length_b   1.000
_cell.length_c   1.000
_cell.angle_alpha   90.00
_cell.angle_beta   90.00
_cell.angle_gamma   90.00
#
_symmetry.space_group_name_H-M   'P 1'
#
loop_
_entity.id
_entity.type
_entity.pdbx_description
1 polymer ?
#
loop_
_entity_poly.entity_id
_entity_poly.type
_entity_poly.pdbx_seq_one_letter_code
_entity_poly.pdbx_strand_id
1 'polypeptide(L)'
;VVSVFLSGRPMWTNPEINNSDAFIAAWLPGSEGGGIADLLFRVDPTYDFTGRLSFSWPSKAIVSESNEKLFELGYGLSYDNNLTVDLLPEDSGIENSGLASTGQFYSKGAAVPPWKLWLISGDLEKQIASFPTSVGGLIISKTDHLAQEDALRINWTTGEETRYSPSDDGDYFRISSEQPDNMTRQSNGAMKLAFNAKSFSGPDEVIKIGQCDIKLDCNKTLEIEINSEWTEYLISLKDFENLGIDMSN
;
A
#
# COMPACT_ATOMS: atom_id res chain seq x y z
N VAL A 1 0.38 -29.05 -4.61
CA VAL A 1 1.04 -27.80 -4.18
C VAL A 1 0.64 -27.50 -2.74
N VAL A 2 1.61 -27.20 -1.86
CA VAL A 2 1.35 -26.70 -0.51
C VAL A 2 1.80 -25.26 -0.44
N SER A 3 0.88 -24.35 -0.16
CA SER A 3 1.17 -22.93 0.03
C SER A 3 1.37 -22.61 1.51
N VAL A 4 2.51 -22.00 1.83
CA VAL A 4 2.83 -21.51 3.18
C VAL A 4 2.77 -20.00 3.15
N PHE A 5 1.73 -19.45 3.78
CA PHE A 5 1.46 -18.02 3.79
C PHE A 5 2.06 -17.37 5.03
N LEU A 6 3.01 -16.47 4.80
CA LEU A 6 3.64 -15.66 5.83
C LEU A 6 2.99 -14.28 5.86
N SER A 7 2.33 -13.95 6.96
CA SER A 7 1.64 -12.66 7.11
C SER A 7 1.48 -12.30 8.59
N GLY A 8 1.46 -11.02 8.90
CA GLY A 8 1.14 -10.52 10.25
C GLY A 8 -0.35 -10.51 10.59
N ARG A 9 -1.24 -10.81 9.63
CA ARG A 9 -2.70 -10.78 9.79
C ARG A 9 -3.40 -11.67 8.75
N PRO A 10 -4.69 -12.03 8.94
CA PRO A 10 -5.53 -12.60 7.89
C PRO A 10 -5.69 -11.61 6.71
N MET A 11 -5.61 -12.13 5.49
CA MET A 11 -5.78 -11.35 4.27
C MET A 11 -6.61 -12.16 3.27
N TRP A 12 -7.24 -11.48 2.31
CA TRP A 12 -7.94 -12.16 1.23
C TRP A 12 -6.91 -12.89 0.35
N THR A 13 -7.05 -14.19 0.24
CA THR A 13 -6.15 -15.11 -0.47
C THR A 13 -6.91 -16.23 -1.17
N ASN A 14 -8.13 -15.96 -1.61
CA ASN A 14 -8.98 -16.98 -2.22
C ASN A 14 -8.34 -17.64 -3.45
N PRO A 15 -7.69 -16.88 -4.38
CA PRO A 15 -7.00 -17.50 -5.52
C PRO A 15 -5.84 -18.42 -5.11
N GLU A 16 -5.08 -18.03 -4.09
CA GLU A 16 -3.95 -18.83 -3.60
C GLU A 16 -4.43 -20.10 -2.91
N ILE A 17 -5.52 -20.05 -2.16
CA ILE A 17 -6.16 -21.22 -1.55
C ILE A 17 -6.66 -22.16 -2.64
N ASN A 18 -7.38 -21.64 -3.65
CA ASN A 18 -7.91 -22.42 -4.75
C ASN A 18 -6.83 -23.12 -5.58
N ASN A 19 -5.66 -22.52 -5.72
CA ASN A 19 -4.52 -23.08 -6.47
C ASN A 19 -3.62 -24.01 -5.62
N SER A 20 -4.03 -24.31 -4.39
CA SER A 20 -3.27 -25.13 -3.45
C SER A 20 -4.02 -26.41 -3.09
N ASP A 21 -3.28 -27.52 -2.99
CA ASP A 21 -3.81 -28.77 -2.40
C ASP A 21 -3.90 -28.64 -0.86
N ALA A 22 -3.06 -27.76 -0.26
CA ALA A 22 -3.14 -27.36 1.13
C ALA A 22 -2.63 -25.94 1.31
N PHE A 23 -3.24 -25.19 2.22
CA PHE A 23 -2.85 -23.81 2.52
C PHE A 23 -2.61 -23.65 4.04
N ILE A 24 -1.44 -23.13 4.40
CA ILE A 24 -1.00 -22.99 5.79
C ILE A 24 -0.78 -21.52 6.11
N ALA A 25 -1.55 -20.97 7.05
CA ALA A 25 -1.32 -19.67 7.63
C ALA A 25 -0.25 -19.78 8.73
N ALA A 26 1.00 -19.52 8.36
CA ALA A 26 2.14 -19.71 9.25
C ALA A 26 2.49 -18.45 10.06
N TRP A 27 1.79 -17.36 9.84
CA TRP A 27 2.03 -16.06 10.47
C TRP A 27 3.48 -15.60 10.29
N LEU A 28 4.16 -15.20 11.37
CA LEU A 28 5.53 -14.71 11.37
C LEU A 28 6.43 -15.67 12.18
N PRO A 29 6.87 -16.80 11.63
CA PRO A 29 7.57 -17.83 12.37
C PRO A 29 9.00 -17.41 12.76
N GLY A 30 9.58 -16.37 12.17
CA GLY A 30 10.92 -15.90 12.47
C GLY A 30 11.97 -17.01 12.23
N SER A 31 12.77 -17.31 13.26
CA SER A 31 13.81 -18.36 13.24
C SER A 31 13.23 -19.77 13.30
N GLU A 32 11.95 -19.92 13.66
CA GLU A 32 11.31 -21.22 13.92
C GLU A 32 10.64 -21.84 12.67
N GLY A 33 10.99 -21.36 11.49
CA GLY A 33 10.47 -21.89 10.21
C GLY A 33 10.66 -23.40 10.02
N GLY A 34 11.66 -24.00 10.67
CA GLY A 34 11.86 -25.45 10.70
C GLY A 34 10.67 -26.23 11.24
N GLY A 35 9.95 -25.67 12.23
CA GLY A 35 8.76 -26.32 12.79
C GLY A 35 7.62 -26.49 11.77
N ILE A 36 7.52 -25.63 10.74
CA ILE A 36 6.57 -25.79 9.65
C ILE A 36 6.91 -27.04 8.83
N ALA A 37 8.20 -27.26 8.53
CA ALA A 37 8.66 -28.43 7.82
C ALA A 37 8.42 -29.71 8.64
N ASP A 38 8.68 -29.67 9.94
CA ASP A 38 8.47 -30.79 10.85
C ASP A 38 7.00 -31.26 10.85
N LEU A 39 6.07 -30.31 10.85
CA LEU A 39 4.62 -30.58 10.73
C LEU A 39 4.28 -31.13 9.33
N LEU A 40 4.77 -30.51 8.26
CA LEU A 40 4.45 -30.87 6.88
C LEU A 40 4.94 -32.27 6.54
N PHE A 41 6.15 -32.64 6.98
CA PHE A 41 6.73 -33.94 6.73
C PHE A 41 6.43 -34.99 7.83
N ARG A 42 5.68 -34.56 8.88
CA ARG A 42 5.33 -35.39 10.02
C ARG A 42 6.55 -36.18 10.53
N VAL A 43 7.64 -35.43 10.80
CA VAL A 43 8.88 -36.04 11.31
C VAL A 43 8.65 -36.82 12.60
N ASP A 44 7.61 -36.48 13.36
CA ASP A 44 7.02 -37.29 14.41
C ASP A 44 5.55 -37.57 14.07
N PRO A 45 5.09 -38.86 14.11
CA PRO A 45 3.71 -39.23 13.81
C PRO A 45 2.64 -38.53 14.68
N THR A 46 3.03 -38.02 15.84
CA THR A 46 2.13 -37.29 16.76
C THR A 46 1.97 -35.82 16.38
N TYR A 47 2.77 -35.28 15.46
CA TYR A 47 2.69 -33.91 15.04
C TYR A 47 1.44 -33.68 14.20
N ASP A 48 0.71 -32.66 14.55
CA ASP A 48 -0.52 -32.24 13.86
C ASP A 48 -0.69 -30.71 13.88
N PHE A 49 -1.50 -30.20 12.94
CA PHE A 49 -1.89 -28.81 12.88
C PHE A 49 -2.98 -28.54 13.91
N THR A 50 -2.60 -28.04 15.08
CA THR A 50 -3.52 -27.74 16.19
C THR A 50 -3.90 -26.26 16.27
N GLY A 51 -3.23 -25.41 15.49
CA GLY A 51 -3.49 -23.97 15.45
C GLY A 51 -4.91 -23.64 15.03
N ARG A 52 -5.46 -22.58 15.59
CA ARG A 52 -6.79 -22.05 15.27
C ARG A 52 -6.69 -20.56 15.01
N LEU A 53 -7.52 -20.04 14.10
CA LEU A 53 -7.55 -18.62 13.79
C LEU A 53 -7.88 -17.77 15.03
N SER A 54 -7.01 -16.84 15.35
CA SER A 54 -7.23 -15.83 16.39
C SER A 54 -8.11 -14.67 15.92
N PHE A 55 -8.31 -14.56 14.61
CA PHE A 55 -9.17 -13.58 13.94
C PHE A 55 -9.90 -14.28 12.80
N SER A 56 -11.07 -13.77 12.41
CA SER A 56 -11.77 -14.28 11.22
C SER A 56 -10.96 -13.98 9.96
N TRP A 57 -11.03 -14.88 8.98
CA TRP A 57 -10.43 -14.70 7.66
C TRP A 57 -11.39 -13.94 6.74
N PRO A 58 -10.96 -12.91 6.01
CA PRO A 58 -11.87 -12.12 5.17
C PRO A 58 -12.25 -12.87 3.88
N SER A 59 -13.51 -12.74 3.46
CA SER A 59 -13.98 -13.28 2.17
C SER A 59 -13.63 -12.38 0.98
N LYS A 60 -13.35 -11.10 1.22
CA LYS A 60 -13.04 -10.09 0.21
C LYS A 60 -11.86 -9.23 0.64
N ALA A 61 -11.21 -8.59 -0.34
CA ALA A 61 -10.10 -7.67 -0.10
C ALA A 61 -10.54 -6.27 0.38
N ILE A 62 -11.81 -5.93 0.19
CA ILE A 62 -12.37 -4.64 0.62
C ILE A 62 -12.37 -4.55 2.14
N VAL A 63 -11.88 -3.44 2.69
CA VAL A 63 -11.96 -3.14 4.12
C VAL A 63 -13.36 -2.58 4.42
N SER A 64 -14.21 -3.39 5.05
CA SER A 64 -15.55 -3.01 5.48
C SER A 64 -15.92 -3.74 6.77
N GLU A 65 -16.60 -3.07 7.68
CA GLU A 65 -17.09 -3.67 8.91
C GLU A 65 -18.15 -4.76 8.66
N SER A 66 -18.83 -4.70 7.51
CA SER A 66 -19.88 -5.63 7.10
C SER A 66 -19.38 -6.81 6.26
N ASN A 67 -18.07 -6.95 6.05
CA ASN A 67 -17.53 -8.02 5.23
C ASN A 67 -17.90 -9.39 5.80
N GLU A 68 -18.42 -10.24 4.93
CA GLU A 68 -18.60 -11.66 5.24
C GLU A 68 -17.25 -12.30 5.54
N LYS A 69 -17.25 -13.18 6.50
CA LYS A 69 -16.07 -13.92 6.91
C LYS A 69 -15.99 -15.19 6.06
N LEU A 70 -14.82 -15.46 5.51
CA LEU A 70 -14.53 -16.71 4.81
C LEU A 70 -14.40 -17.85 5.81
N PHE A 71 -13.58 -17.64 6.83
CA PHE A 71 -13.43 -18.55 7.95
C PHE A 71 -13.62 -17.80 9.26
N GLU A 72 -14.38 -18.39 10.17
CA GLU A 72 -14.67 -17.81 11.47
C GLU A 72 -13.46 -17.89 12.44
N LEU A 73 -13.51 -17.08 13.48
CA LEU A 73 -12.64 -17.22 14.64
C LEU A 73 -12.63 -18.66 15.14
N GLY A 74 -11.46 -19.22 15.40
CA GLY A 74 -11.31 -20.59 15.88
C GLY A 74 -11.30 -21.64 14.77
N TYR A 75 -11.45 -21.27 13.49
CA TYR A 75 -11.32 -22.20 12.38
C TYR A 75 -9.88 -22.73 12.26
N GLY A 76 -9.77 -23.98 11.87
CA GLY A 76 -8.50 -24.63 11.56
C GLY A 76 -8.71 -26.11 11.30
N LEU A 77 -7.98 -26.66 10.35
CA LEU A 77 -7.97 -28.07 10.00
C LEU A 77 -6.79 -28.78 10.66
N SER A 78 -6.81 -30.10 10.65
CA SER A 78 -5.75 -30.96 11.16
C SER A 78 -5.65 -32.21 10.28
N TYR A 79 -4.63 -33.03 10.47
CA TYR A 79 -4.52 -34.31 9.77
C TYR A 79 -5.63 -35.30 10.13
N ASP A 80 -6.16 -35.19 11.37
CA ASP A 80 -7.28 -36.01 11.82
C ASP A 80 -8.63 -35.53 11.34
N ASN A 81 -8.72 -34.24 10.98
CA ASN A 81 -9.89 -33.59 10.40
C ASN A 81 -9.64 -33.26 8.93
N ASN A 82 -9.83 -34.24 8.06
CA ASN A 82 -9.55 -34.17 6.63
C ASN A 82 -10.70 -33.55 5.80
N LEU A 83 -11.32 -32.50 6.32
CA LEU A 83 -12.26 -31.71 5.55
C LEU A 83 -11.55 -30.99 4.41
N THR A 84 -12.21 -30.93 3.27
CA THR A 84 -11.78 -30.12 2.13
C THR A 84 -12.51 -28.80 2.12
N VAL A 85 -11.84 -27.78 1.63
CA VAL A 85 -12.44 -26.47 1.35
C VAL A 85 -12.95 -26.50 -0.08
N ASP A 86 -14.22 -26.14 -0.29
CA ASP A 86 -14.77 -25.97 -1.62
C ASP A 86 -14.11 -24.82 -2.37
N LEU A 87 -14.29 -24.79 -3.70
CA LEU A 87 -13.76 -23.71 -4.53
C LEU A 87 -14.32 -22.36 -4.06
N LEU A 88 -13.43 -21.45 -3.73
CA LEU A 88 -13.77 -20.14 -3.19
C LEU A 88 -14.03 -19.14 -4.31
N PRO A 89 -14.95 -18.16 -4.12
CA PRO A 89 -15.11 -17.05 -5.05
C PRO A 89 -13.82 -16.23 -5.15
N GLU A 90 -13.37 -15.92 -6.38
CA GLU A 90 -12.16 -15.11 -6.63
C GLU A 90 -12.48 -13.63 -6.87
N ASP A 91 -13.73 -13.22 -6.63
CA ASP A 91 -14.09 -11.82 -6.62
C ASP A 91 -13.54 -11.12 -5.37
N SER A 92 -12.54 -10.27 -5.56
CA SER A 92 -11.94 -9.48 -4.48
C SER A 92 -12.88 -8.42 -3.89
N GLY A 93 -14.00 -8.16 -4.56
CA GLY A 93 -14.90 -7.04 -4.26
C GLY A 93 -14.35 -5.68 -4.70
N ILE A 94 -13.12 -5.62 -5.23
CA ILE A 94 -12.55 -4.39 -5.78
C ILE A 94 -13.09 -4.24 -7.21
N GLU A 95 -13.85 -3.18 -7.45
CA GLU A 95 -14.32 -2.88 -8.80
C GLU A 95 -13.12 -2.73 -9.75
N ASN A 96 -13.03 -3.65 -10.71
CA ASN A 96 -12.11 -3.50 -11.80
C ASN A 96 -12.64 -2.40 -12.73
N SER A 97 -12.40 -1.15 -12.40
CA SER A 97 -12.48 -0.07 -13.38
C SER A 97 -11.38 -0.32 -14.41
N GLY A 98 -11.67 -1.16 -15.36
CA GLY A 98 -10.73 -1.76 -16.31
C GLY A 98 -10.17 -0.83 -17.36
N LEU A 99 -10.01 0.44 -17.02
CA LEU A 99 -9.27 1.43 -17.78
C LEU A 99 -8.46 2.22 -16.77
N ALA A 100 -7.14 2.05 -16.79
CA ALA A 100 -6.26 3.09 -16.26
C ALA A 100 -6.71 4.39 -16.93
N SER A 101 -7.41 5.26 -16.19
CA SER A 101 -7.72 6.58 -16.70
C SER A 101 -6.38 7.27 -16.97
N THR A 102 -6.22 7.82 -18.15
CA THR A 102 -5.10 8.72 -18.46
C THR A 102 -5.04 9.75 -17.34
N GLY A 103 -3.94 9.77 -16.58
CA GLY A 103 -3.79 10.64 -15.41
C GLY A 103 -3.87 9.95 -14.04
N GLN A 104 -3.92 8.63 -13.98
CA GLN A 104 -3.81 7.90 -12.72
C GLN A 104 -2.34 7.56 -12.42
N PHE A 105 -1.84 8.02 -11.27
CA PHE A 105 -0.44 7.84 -10.86
C PHE A 105 -0.25 6.63 -9.96
N TYR A 106 -1.26 6.32 -9.16
CA TYR A 106 -1.25 5.27 -8.17
C TYR A 106 -2.62 4.60 -8.08
N SER A 107 -2.68 3.29 -7.98
CA SER A 107 -3.91 2.52 -7.85
C SER A 107 -3.65 1.18 -7.19
N LYS A 108 -4.56 0.74 -6.35
CA LYS A 108 -4.58 -0.60 -5.75
C LYS A 108 -3.25 -1.01 -5.11
N GLY A 109 -2.63 -0.11 -4.35
CA GLY A 109 -1.37 -0.39 -3.66
C GLY A 109 -0.11 -0.30 -4.52
N ALA A 110 -0.20 0.15 -5.78
CA ALA A 110 0.94 0.23 -6.69
C ALA A 110 0.94 1.49 -7.58
N ALA A 111 2.12 1.89 -8.03
CA ALA A 111 2.23 2.90 -9.08
C ALA A 111 1.67 2.33 -10.40
N VAL A 112 0.97 3.17 -11.15
CA VAL A 112 0.45 2.84 -12.48
C VAL A 112 1.54 3.17 -13.51
N PRO A 113 2.00 2.22 -14.35
CA PRO A 113 2.99 2.53 -15.38
C PRO A 113 2.54 3.68 -16.30
N PRO A 114 3.44 4.59 -16.72
CA PRO A 114 4.89 4.53 -16.58
C PRO A 114 5.45 5.10 -15.25
N TRP A 115 4.58 5.45 -14.29
CA TRP A 115 4.95 6.08 -13.03
C TRP A 115 5.70 5.14 -12.10
N LYS A 116 6.65 5.68 -11.34
CA LYS A 116 7.46 5.00 -10.33
C LYS A 116 7.43 5.80 -9.04
N LEU A 117 7.58 5.09 -7.93
CA LEU A 117 7.60 5.67 -6.59
C LEU A 117 9.03 5.78 -6.09
N TRP A 118 9.35 6.90 -5.43
CA TRP A 118 10.69 7.19 -4.93
C TRP A 118 10.63 7.75 -3.52
N LEU A 119 11.62 7.43 -2.72
CA LEU A 119 11.95 8.13 -1.47
C LEU A 119 13.22 8.91 -1.67
N ILE A 120 13.21 10.16 -1.25
CA ILE A 120 14.33 11.08 -1.29
C ILE A 120 14.60 11.58 0.11
N SER A 121 15.88 11.60 0.52
CA SER A 121 16.36 12.17 1.79
C SER A 121 17.73 12.79 1.56
N GLY A 122 17.78 14.11 1.51
CA GLY A 122 18.95 14.82 1.07
C GLY A 122 19.43 14.35 -0.33
N ASP A 123 20.70 13.98 -0.44
CA ASP A 123 21.28 13.44 -1.68
C ASP A 123 20.92 11.96 -1.96
N LEU A 124 20.21 11.31 -1.05
CA LEU A 124 19.86 9.89 -1.19
C LEU A 124 18.53 9.76 -1.93
N GLU A 125 18.56 9.02 -3.02
CA GLU A 125 17.37 8.69 -3.80
C GLU A 125 17.22 7.17 -3.94
N LYS A 126 16.03 6.66 -3.68
CA LYS A 126 15.74 5.22 -3.77
C LYS A 126 14.39 4.95 -4.38
N GLN A 127 14.38 4.21 -5.49
CA GLN A 127 13.14 3.68 -6.06
C GLN A 127 12.53 2.64 -5.12
N ILE A 128 11.21 2.74 -4.91
CA ILE A 128 10.46 1.81 -4.09
C ILE A 128 10.07 0.61 -4.95
N ALA A 129 10.80 -0.49 -4.79
CA ALA A 129 10.53 -1.75 -5.49
C ALA A 129 9.82 -2.78 -4.58
N SER A 130 9.86 -2.58 -3.27
CA SER A 130 9.24 -3.46 -2.28
C SER A 130 8.84 -2.68 -1.03
N PHE A 131 7.98 -3.25 -0.20
CA PHE A 131 7.52 -2.66 1.06
C PHE A 131 7.84 -3.60 2.23
N PRO A 132 8.20 -3.06 3.42
CA PRO A 132 8.54 -1.67 3.69
C PRO A 132 9.87 -1.26 3.06
N THR A 133 10.03 0.04 2.81
CA THR A 133 11.29 0.63 2.33
C THR A 133 11.59 1.90 3.14
N SER A 134 12.88 2.17 3.37
CA SER A 134 13.33 3.37 4.09
C SER A 134 14.51 4.04 3.42
N VAL A 135 14.60 5.36 3.57
CA VAL A 135 15.73 6.21 3.20
C VAL A 135 15.79 7.38 4.18
N GLY A 136 16.94 7.64 4.77
CA GLY A 136 17.05 8.67 5.79
C GLY A 136 16.07 8.49 6.93
N GLY A 137 15.34 9.52 7.26
CA GLY A 137 14.27 9.51 8.27
C GLY A 137 12.91 9.01 7.77
N LEU A 138 12.76 8.75 6.45
CA LEU A 138 11.51 8.31 5.85
C LEU A 138 11.38 6.79 5.86
N ILE A 139 10.19 6.32 6.21
CA ILE A 139 9.79 4.91 6.09
C ILE A 139 8.46 4.87 5.38
N ILE A 140 8.38 4.09 4.30
CA ILE A 140 7.13 3.83 3.60
C ILE A 140 6.72 2.37 3.73
N SER A 141 5.46 2.14 4.01
CA SER A 141 4.84 0.83 4.12
C SER A 141 3.47 0.84 3.49
N LYS A 142 2.90 -0.32 3.27
CA LYS A 142 1.50 -0.43 2.85
C LYS A 142 0.55 -0.32 4.04
N THR A 143 -0.65 0.16 3.77
CA THR A 143 -1.77 0.24 4.71
C THR A 143 -3.09 0.08 3.97
N ASP A 144 -4.16 -0.10 4.71
CA ASP A 144 -5.51 -0.25 4.17
C ASP A 144 -6.25 1.08 4.12
N HIS A 145 -7.00 1.30 3.05
CA HIS A 145 -7.98 2.36 2.90
C HIS A 145 -9.37 1.76 2.61
N LEU A 146 -9.64 1.38 1.37
CA LEU A 146 -10.89 0.71 0.95
C LEU A 146 -10.72 -0.80 0.84
N ALA A 147 -9.48 -1.24 0.57
CA ALA A 147 -9.12 -2.63 0.46
C ALA A 147 -7.78 -2.90 1.17
N GLN A 148 -7.42 -4.19 1.29
CA GLN A 148 -6.15 -4.58 1.90
C GLN A 148 -4.98 -4.03 1.09
N GLU A 149 -4.06 -3.33 1.76
CA GLU A 149 -2.81 -2.81 1.21
C GLU A 149 -2.94 -1.92 -0.04
N ASP A 150 -4.08 -1.22 -0.19
CA ASP A 150 -4.37 -0.34 -1.32
C ASP A 150 -3.85 1.10 -1.14
N ALA A 151 -3.31 1.43 0.03
CA ALA A 151 -2.76 2.73 0.36
C ALA A 151 -1.31 2.64 0.87
N LEU A 152 -0.64 3.78 0.92
CA LEU A 152 0.72 3.92 1.44
C LEU A 152 0.69 4.69 2.77
N ARG A 153 1.42 4.19 3.74
CA ARG A 153 1.71 4.88 4.98
C ARG A 153 3.14 5.40 4.94
N ILE A 154 3.28 6.71 5.04
CA ILE A 154 4.57 7.40 5.12
C ILE A 154 4.78 7.82 6.56
N ASN A 155 5.87 7.35 7.17
CA ASN A 155 6.30 7.78 8.49
C ASN A 155 7.63 8.51 8.34
N TRP A 156 7.77 9.62 9.05
CA TRP A 156 9.04 10.32 9.20
C TRP A 156 9.41 10.38 10.66
N THR A 157 10.67 10.10 10.95
CA THR A 157 11.21 10.31 12.28
C THR A 157 11.67 11.76 12.35
N THR A 158 11.08 12.53 13.25
CA THR A 158 11.56 13.88 13.56
C THR A 158 12.91 13.79 14.26
N GLY A 159 13.99 13.75 13.46
CA GLY A 159 15.28 14.27 13.92
C GLY A 159 15.13 15.79 14.03
N GLU A 160 15.93 16.43 14.85
CA GLU A 160 15.89 17.88 15.02
C GLU A 160 15.76 18.58 13.66
N GLU A 161 14.59 19.21 13.42
CA GLU A 161 14.25 20.02 12.26
C GLU A 161 14.41 19.36 10.88
N THR A 162 13.63 18.35 10.55
CA THR A 162 13.31 18.06 9.14
C THR A 162 12.33 19.12 8.64
N ARG A 163 12.83 20.34 8.43
CA ARG A 163 12.10 21.35 7.68
C ARG A 163 12.22 20.98 6.21
N TYR A 164 11.10 20.63 5.60
CA TYR A 164 11.02 20.64 4.14
C TYR A 164 11.34 22.06 3.68
N SER A 165 12.52 22.25 3.16
CA SER A 165 12.85 23.34 2.26
C SER A 165 13.24 22.70 0.94
N PRO A 166 12.63 23.05 -0.18
CA PRO A 166 13.02 22.55 -1.49
C PRO A 166 14.45 22.95 -1.89
N SER A 167 15.00 23.95 -1.21
CA SER A 167 16.41 24.37 -1.33
C SER A 167 17.35 23.73 -0.31
N ASP A 168 16.79 23.02 0.71
CA ASP A 168 17.53 22.36 1.77
C ASP A 168 17.14 20.88 1.70
N ASP A 169 17.98 20.03 1.19
CA ASP A 169 18.06 18.56 1.22
C ASP A 169 16.98 17.81 2.02
N GLY A 170 15.68 18.19 1.83
CA GLY A 170 14.57 17.69 2.60
C GLY A 170 14.15 16.25 2.26
N ASP A 171 13.41 15.66 3.16
CA ASP A 171 12.84 14.33 3.00
C ASP A 171 11.49 14.41 2.28
N TYR A 172 11.30 13.67 1.18
CA TYR A 172 10.02 13.63 0.48
C TYR A 172 9.77 12.33 -0.29
N PHE A 173 8.51 12.06 -0.52
CA PHE A 173 8.02 11.01 -1.39
C PHE A 173 7.70 11.59 -2.77
N ARG A 174 8.16 10.93 -3.83
CA ARG A 174 7.95 11.37 -5.22
C ARG A 174 7.31 10.28 -6.07
N ILE A 175 6.36 10.68 -6.88
CA ILE A 175 5.83 9.88 -7.99
C ILE A 175 6.33 10.54 -9.28
N SER A 176 7.08 9.83 -10.10
CA SER A 176 7.62 10.36 -11.35
C SER A 176 7.67 9.31 -12.44
N SER A 177 7.61 9.75 -13.70
CA SER A 177 7.89 8.95 -14.89
C SER A 177 9.27 9.32 -15.45
N GLU A 178 9.79 8.48 -16.35
CA GLU A 178 11.06 8.76 -17.03
C GLU A 178 10.91 9.84 -18.13
N GLN A 179 9.69 10.06 -18.56
CA GLN A 179 9.37 11.09 -19.56
C GLN A 179 8.39 12.09 -18.93
N PRO A 180 8.66 13.39 -19.09
CA PRO A 180 7.74 14.41 -18.62
C PRO A 180 6.43 14.37 -19.39
N ASP A 181 5.32 14.61 -18.68
CA ASP A 181 4.00 14.76 -19.27
C ASP A 181 3.66 16.25 -19.42
N ASN A 182 3.26 16.64 -20.62
CA ASN A 182 2.74 17.98 -20.83
C ASN A 182 1.32 18.10 -20.28
N MET A 183 1.17 18.79 -19.17
CA MET A 183 -0.09 18.98 -18.45
C MET A 183 -0.81 20.31 -18.73
N THR A 184 -0.33 21.08 -19.71
CA THR A 184 -0.94 22.37 -20.08
C THR A 184 -2.43 22.24 -20.43
N ARG A 185 -2.79 21.20 -21.16
CA ARG A 185 -4.19 20.94 -21.53
C ARG A 185 -5.05 20.62 -20.29
N GLN A 186 -4.52 19.84 -19.38
CA GLN A 186 -5.19 19.43 -18.14
C GLN A 186 -5.37 20.65 -17.21
N SER A 187 -4.34 21.48 -17.06
CA SER A 187 -4.41 22.72 -16.29
C SER A 187 -5.46 23.69 -16.86
N ASN A 188 -5.47 23.92 -18.17
CA ASN A 188 -6.46 24.76 -18.84
C ASN A 188 -7.88 24.15 -18.82
N GLY A 189 -8.00 22.84 -18.70
CA GLY A 189 -9.25 22.09 -18.64
C GLY A 189 -9.90 22.02 -17.25
N ALA A 190 -9.43 22.78 -16.28
CA ALA A 190 -9.91 22.77 -14.89
C ALA A 190 -9.81 21.39 -14.21
N MET A 191 -8.85 20.56 -14.60
CA MET A 191 -8.58 19.27 -13.94
C MET A 191 -7.96 19.48 -12.57
N LYS A 192 -8.15 18.50 -11.72
CA LYS A 192 -7.65 18.49 -10.34
C LYS A 192 -6.80 17.28 -10.08
N LEU A 193 -5.75 17.44 -9.29
CA LEU A 193 -5.08 16.34 -8.62
C LEU A 193 -6.02 15.86 -7.50
N ALA A 194 -6.41 14.59 -7.55
CA ALA A 194 -7.27 13.97 -6.56
C ALA A 194 -6.52 12.87 -5.81
N PHE A 195 -6.60 12.88 -4.49
CA PHE A 195 -6.04 11.81 -3.65
C PHE A 195 -6.79 11.73 -2.32
N ASN A 196 -6.77 10.55 -1.70
CA ASN A 196 -7.26 10.35 -0.35
C ASN A 196 -6.09 10.31 0.62
N ALA A 197 -6.22 10.99 1.74
CA ALA A 197 -5.21 10.98 2.80
C ALA A 197 -5.84 11.06 4.19
N LYS A 198 -5.10 10.57 5.19
CA LYS A 198 -5.38 10.81 6.61
C LYS A 198 -4.08 10.94 7.40
N SER A 199 -4.10 11.71 8.47
CA SER A 199 -3.04 11.73 9.46
C SER A 199 -3.22 10.63 10.50
N PHE A 200 -2.12 9.99 10.89
CA PHE A 200 -2.07 9.06 12.04
C PHE A 200 -1.55 9.73 13.31
N SER A 201 -0.99 10.94 13.19
CA SER A 201 -0.40 11.69 14.31
C SER A 201 -1.43 12.57 15.02
N GLY A 202 -2.61 12.76 14.44
CA GLY A 202 -3.69 13.61 14.98
C GLY A 202 -4.21 14.59 13.93
N PRO A 203 -5.18 15.45 14.30
CA PRO A 203 -5.67 16.51 13.45
C PRO A 203 -4.60 17.60 13.24
N ASP A 204 -4.78 18.40 12.19
CA ASP A 204 -4.00 19.59 11.88
C ASP A 204 -2.55 19.34 11.45
N GLU A 205 -2.25 18.15 10.92
CA GLU A 205 -0.96 17.89 10.30
C GLU A 205 -0.90 18.54 8.91
N VAL A 206 0.12 19.35 8.67
CA VAL A 206 0.31 20.04 7.40
C VAL A 206 1.33 19.30 6.55
N ILE A 207 0.93 18.94 5.33
CA ILE A 207 1.85 18.42 4.31
C ILE A 207 2.04 19.44 3.20
N LYS A 208 3.19 19.38 2.54
CA LYS A 208 3.47 20.18 1.34
C LYS A 208 3.36 19.30 0.12
N ILE A 209 2.59 19.71 -0.86
CA ILE A 209 2.44 19.03 -2.14
C ILE A 209 2.97 19.96 -3.22
N GLY A 210 3.92 19.44 -4.00
CA GLY A 210 4.51 20.14 -5.13
C GLY A 210 4.45 19.32 -6.40
N GLN A 211 4.63 20.01 -7.51
CA GLN A 211 4.91 19.42 -8.81
C GLN A 211 6.32 19.81 -9.20
N CYS A 212 7.10 18.85 -9.65
CA CYS A 212 8.46 19.08 -10.10
C CYS A 212 8.47 19.28 -11.62
N ASP A 213 9.35 20.14 -12.10
CA ASP A 213 9.64 20.28 -13.52
C ASP A 213 10.60 19.16 -14.02
N ILE A 214 10.93 19.18 -15.31
CA ILE A 214 11.86 18.22 -15.94
C ILE A 214 13.27 18.23 -15.30
N LYS A 215 13.65 19.33 -14.63
CA LYS A 215 14.92 19.44 -13.91
C LYS A 215 14.84 18.94 -12.48
N LEU A 216 13.68 18.40 -12.10
CA LEU A 216 13.34 18.00 -10.73
C LEU A 216 13.41 19.16 -9.73
N ASP A 217 13.19 20.39 -10.20
CA ASP A 217 12.96 21.52 -9.32
C ASP A 217 11.55 21.42 -8.73
N CYS A 218 11.49 21.03 -7.46
CA CYS A 218 10.26 20.81 -6.69
C CYS A 218 9.97 21.95 -5.69
N ASN A 219 10.58 23.12 -5.90
CA ASN A 219 10.59 24.22 -4.93
C ASN A 219 9.23 24.89 -4.69
N LYS A 220 8.23 24.61 -5.52
CA LYS A 220 6.93 25.28 -5.48
C LYS A 220 5.90 24.30 -4.93
N THR A 221 5.40 24.58 -3.75
CA THR A 221 4.49 23.69 -3.02
C THR A 221 3.27 24.43 -2.50
N LEU A 222 2.18 23.67 -2.36
CA LEU A 222 0.98 24.05 -1.65
C LEU A 222 0.96 23.38 -0.28
N GLU A 223 0.59 24.09 0.77
CA GLU A 223 0.38 23.54 2.10
C GLU A 223 -1.06 23.06 2.24
N ILE A 224 -1.24 21.85 2.76
CA ILE A 224 -2.54 21.22 2.93
C ILE A 224 -2.61 20.63 4.32
N GLU A 225 -3.65 20.97 5.05
CA GLU A 225 -3.99 20.35 6.34
C GLU A 225 -4.64 19.00 6.11
N ILE A 226 -4.12 17.95 6.76
CA ILE A 226 -4.60 16.58 6.62
C ILE A 226 -5.41 16.20 7.85
N ASN A 227 -6.63 15.75 7.60
CA ASN A 227 -7.54 15.27 8.65
C ASN A 227 -7.09 13.94 9.25
N SER A 228 -7.55 13.63 10.44
CA SER A 228 -7.34 12.33 11.11
C SER A 228 -8.17 11.19 10.50
N GLU A 229 -9.18 11.52 9.71
CA GLU A 229 -9.99 10.54 8.97
C GLU A 229 -9.68 10.57 7.48
N TRP A 230 -9.90 9.45 6.79
CA TRP A 230 -9.73 9.39 5.34
C TRP A 230 -10.59 10.44 4.65
N THR A 231 -9.94 11.37 3.98
CA THR A 231 -10.56 12.52 3.31
C THR A 231 -10.04 12.64 1.88
N GLU A 232 -10.94 12.90 0.93
CA GLU A 232 -10.55 13.21 -0.44
C GLU A 232 -10.10 14.67 -0.54
N TYR A 233 -8.93 14.88 -1.11
CA TYR A 233 -8.36 16.20 -1.39
C TYR A 233 -8.34 16.44 -2.90
N LEU A 234 -8.79 17.60 -3.30
CA LEU A 234 -8.91 18.01 -4.70
C LEU A 234 -8.15 19.32 -4.91
N ILE A 235 -6.97 19.25 -5.53
CA ILE A 235 -6.11 20.41 -5.81
C ILE A 235 -6.22 20.75 -7.28
N SER A 236 -6.56 22.01 -7.59
CA SER A 236 -6.60 22.46 -8.97
C SER A 236 -5.19 22.47 -9.58
N LEU A 237 -5.01 21.88 -10.76
CA LEU A 237 -3.74 22.00 -11.49
C LEU A 237 -3.40 23.47 -11.80
N LYS A 238 -4.41 24.33 -11.86
CA LYS A 238 -4.24 25.79 -12.02
C LYS A 238 -3.54 26.44 -10.82
N ASP A 239 -3.70 25.87 -9.62
CA ASP A 239 -3.03 26.39 -8.42
C ASP A 239 -1.52 26.17 -8.50
N PHE A 240 -1.07 25.05 -9.05
CA PHE A 240 0.35 24.80 -9.33
C PHE A 240 0.90 25.75 -10.40
N GLU A 241 0.12 26.00 -11.47
CA GLU A 241 0.50 26.96 -12.51
C GLU A 241 0.61 28.39 -11.95
N ASN A 242 -0.30 28.78 -11.06
CA ASN A 242 -0.27 30.09 -10.39
C ASN A 242 0.96 30.28 -9.48
N LEU A 243 1.53 29.18 -8.96
CA LEU A 243 2.82 29.20 -8.29
C LEU A 243 4.00 29.37 -9.27
N GLY A 244 3.73 29.37 -10.57
CA GLY A 244 4.71 29.51 -11.63
C GLY A 244 5.40 28.19 -12.01
N ILE A 245 4.75 27.04 -11.78
CA ILE A 245 5.20 25.77 -12.31
C ILE A 245 4.90 25.71 -13.81
N ASP A 246 5.89 25.31 -14.59
CA ASP A 246 5.73 25.11 -16.03
C ASP A 246 5.01 23.80 -16.30
N MET A 247 3.75 23.88 -16.70
CA MET A 247 2.89 22.73 -16.97
C MET A 247 3.17 22.11 -18.37
N SER A 248 4.08 22.65 -19.14
CA SER A 248 4.44 22.15 -20.48
C SER A 248 5.56 21.10 -20.48
N ASN A 249 6.21 20.90 -19.33
CA ASN A 249 7.37 20.02 -19.17
C ASN A 249 7.23 19.12 -17.96
#